data_7b9a788783cd95a338304ced79cf2163
#
_entry.id   7b9a788783cd95a338304ced79cf2163
#
_cell.length_a   1.000
_cell.length_b   1.000
_cell.length_c   1.000
_cell.angle_alpha   90.00
_cell.angle_beta   90.00
_cell.angle_gamma   90.00
#
_symmetry.space_group_name_H-M   'P 1'
#
loop_
_entity.id
_entity.type
_entity.pdbx_description
1 polymer ?
#
loop_
_entity_poly.entity_id
_entity_poly.type
_entity_poly.pdbx_seq_one_letter_code
_entity_poly.pdbx_strand_id
1 'polypeptide(L)'
;MKKQFVLLFCLILLMPMNMPHAHAVNNPRNIYEVKSGDYLWKIANTYRTSVEDLKLINGLQSDLIVVGQKLRVPIMYEVVSGDSLWKLSQAFNSTVPSIKTTNGLTSNVIYTGQKIKIPPKRLSMQGQYVLMNREEFKDWIFNHKFTRRVGKIQQHHTYQPSYQQFNGSNHFSLLKDMEDLHVNTMGWSNISQQLTTFPDGKVAVGRPFNTPPEGSFGLLNKSAMLAIEADALAIENVGNFDAGNNQMTAEQRETIITVSALLMLKFGLTPSIDSITYHHWWDINSGERVLDKGEGHAIKTCPGTGFFGGNSTASAKNNFYPLVSQKMKEILASMQQS
;
A
#
# COMPACT_ATOMS: atom_id res chain seq x y z
N MET A 1 14.89 -74.14 -36.30
CA MET A 1 15.73 -72.92 -36.46
C MET A 1 14.98 -71.75 -35.82
N LYS A 2 15.36 -71.44 -34.60
CA LYS A 2 14.74 -70.28 -33.82
C LYS A 2 15.63 -69.07 -34.04
N LYS A 3 15.08 -68.00 -34.63
CA LYS A 3 15.76 -66.71 -34.75
C LYS A 3 15.55 -65.95 -33.44
N GLN A 4 16.65 -65.69 -32.72
CA GLN A 4 16.65 -64.78 -31.59
C GLN A 4 16.76 -63.34 -32.13
N PHE A 5 15.75 -62.50 -31.76
CA PHE A 5 15.85 -61.06 -31.92
C PHE A 5 16.55 -60.48 -30.69
N VAL A 6 17.71 -59.91 -30.90
CA VAL A 6 18.40 -59.12 -29.87
C VAL A 6 17.84 -57.69 -29.93
N LEU A 7 17.10 -57.30 -28.87
CA LEU A 7 16.64 -55.93 -28.67
C LEU A 7 17.78 -55.17 -28.02
N LEU A 8 18.38 -54.24 -28.76
CA LEU A 8 19.39 -53.32 -28.26
C LEU A 8 18.65 -52.19 -27.52
N PHE A 9 18.63 -52.23 -26.15
CA PHE A 9 18.16 -51.16 -25.33
C PHE A 9 19.23 -50.06 -25.28
N CYS A 10 19.03 -48.96 -26.04
CA CYS A 10 19.77 -47.72 -25.82
C CYS A 10 19.37 -47.11 -24.47
N LEU A 11 20.18 -47.33 -23.47
CA LEU A 11 20.09 -46.62 -22.19
C LEU A 11 20.55 -45.17 -22.38
N ILE A 12 19.63 -44.28 -22.63
CA ILE A 12 19.91 -42.83 -22.57
C ILE A 12 20.12 -42.52 -21.06
N LEU A 13 21.38 -42.38 -20.67
CA LEU A 13 21.74 -41.78 -19.38
C LEU A 13 21.26 -40.33 -19.37
N LEU A 14 20.11 -40.08 -18.78
CA LEU A 14 19.71 -38.76 -18.32
C LEU A 14 20.69 -38.35 -17.18
N MET A 15 21.80 -37.71 -17.55
CA MET A 15 22.58 -36.96 -16.58
C MET A 15 21.66 -35.90 -16.01
N PRO A 16 21.53 -35.77 -14.70
CA PRO A 16 20.85 -34.64 -14.11
C PRO A 16 21.65 -33.39 -14.53
N MET A 17 21.07 -32.58 -15.43
CA MET A 17 21.54 -31.21 -15.60
C MET A 17 21.38 -30.54 -14.25
N ASN A 18 22.46 -30.46 -13.48
CA ASN A 18 22.58 -29.53 -12.37
C ASN A 18 22.44 -28.12 -12.97
N MET A 19 21.22 -27.69 -13.19
CA MET A 19 20.96 -26.26 -13.35
C MET A 19 21.49 -25.62 -12.07
N PRO A 20 22.45 -24.67 -12.15
CA PRO A 20 22.79 -23.89 -10.99
C PRO A 20 21.45 -23.29 -10.52
N HIS A 21 21.07 -23.62 -9.29
CA HIS A 21 19.92 -23.00 -8.65
C HIS A 21 20.18 -21.51 -8.75
N ALA A 22 19.35 -20.81 -9.56
CA ALA A 22 19.25 -19.39 -9.43
C ALA A 22 18.99 -19.17 -7.95
N HIS A 23 19.99 -18.69 -7.22
CA HIS A 23 19.78 -18.21 -5.89
C HIS A 23 18.66 -17.20 -6.02
N ALA A 24 17.46 -17.58 -5.56
CA ALA A 24 16.40 -16.63 -5.31
C ALA A 24 17.02 -15.66 -4.32
N VAL A 25 17.53 -14.55 -4.84
CA VAL A 25 18.11 -13.51 -4.04
C VAL A 25 16.90 -12.78 -3.45
N ASN A 26 16.34 -13.35 -2.40
CA ASN A 26 15.65 -12.57 -1.37
C ASN A 26 16.71 -11.63 -0.81
N ASN A 27 16.94 -10.53 -1.52
CA ASN A 27 18.10 -9.71 -1.23
C ASN A 27 17.72 -8.51 -0.34
N PRO A 28 17.89 -8.62 1.00
CA PRO A 28 17.78 -7.47 1.90
C PRO A 28 18.89 -6.42 1.65
N ARG A 29 19.80 -6.64 0.70
CA ARG A 29 20.96 -5.76 0.45
C ARG A 29 20.59 -4.39 -0.10
N ASN A 30 19.39 -4.20 -0.62
CA ASN A 30 18.92 -2.88 -1.05
C ASN A 30 18.09 -2.16 0.01
N ILE A 31 18.06 -2.65 1.24
CA ILE A 31 17.40 -2.03 2.39
C ILE A 31 18.46 -1.42 3.31
N TYR A 32 18.28 -0.13 3.60
CA TYR A 32 19.03 0.59 4.62
C TYR A 32 18.11 0.89 5.80
N GLU A 33 18.54 0.52 7.02
CA GLU A 33 17.83 0.89 8.24
C GLU A 33 18.40 2.20 8.80
N VAL A 34 17.55 3.20 8.94
CA VAL A 34 17.91 4.55 9.41
C VAL A 34 18.44 4.49 10.84
N LYS A 35 19.61 5.09 11.06
CA LYS A 35 20.33 5.17 12.34
C LYS A 35 20.25 6.56 12.94
N SER A 36 20.56 6.67 14.22
CA SER A 36 20.71 7.98 14.89
C SER A 36 21.77 8.85 14.17
N GLY A 37 21.43 10.10 13.91
CA GLY A 37 22.29 11.04 13.18
C GLY A 37 22.24 10.90 11.66
N ASP A 38 21.31 10.11 11.11
CA ASP A 38 21.06 10.06 9.67
C ASP A 38 20.06 11.12 9.23
N TYR A 39 20.25 11.58 8.00
CA TYR A 39 19.34 12.43 7.24
C TYR A 39 19.43 12.07 5.76
N LEU A 40 18.37 12.34 5.00
CA LEU A 40 18.24 11.85 3.62
C LEU A 40 19.42 12.19 2.72
N TRP A 41 19.96 13.42 2.83
CA TRP A 41 21.10 13.82 2.01
C TRP A 41 22.35 12.97 2.28
N LYS A 42 22.64 12.63 3.55
CA LYS A 42 23.76 11.76 3.92
C LYS A 42 23.61 10.37 3.33
N ILE A 43 22.38 9.81 3.42
CA ILE A 43 22.05 8.50 2.85
C ILE A 43 22.13 8.55 1.32
N ALA A 44 21.57 9.59 0.69
CA ALA A 44 21.63 9.78 -0.75
C ALA A 44 23.08 9.79 -1.27
N ASN A 45 23.96 10.55 -0.61
CA ASN A 45 25.39 10.60 -0.96
C ASN A 45 26.08 9.25 -0.79
N THR A 46 25.81 8.53 0.30
CA THR A 46 26.37 7.19 0.57
C THR A 46 26.04 6.23 -0.57
N TYR A 47 24.80 6.26 -1.06
CA TYR A 47 24.33 5.39 -2.14
C TYR A 47 24.41 6.03 -3.54
N ARG A 48 25.08 7.18 -3.65
CA ARG A 48 25.29 7.91 -4.93
C ARG A 48 24.00 8.14 -5.69
N THR A 49 22.98 8.62 -4.99
CA THR A 49 21.68 8.97 -5.55
C THR A 49 21.27 10.37 -5.07
N SER A 50 20.14 10.88 -5.53
CA SER A 50 19.59 12.15 -5.06
C SER A 50 18.61 11.96 -3.92
N VAL A 51 18.37 13.00 -3.12
CA VAL A 51 17.30 13.02 -2.11
C VAL A 51 15.95 12.80 -2.77
N GLU A 52 15.71 13.41 -3.92
CA GLU A 52 14.48 13.27 -4.69
C GLU A 52 14.26 11.82 -5.12
N ASP A 53 15.29 11.15 -5.64
CA ASP A 53 15.19 9.73 -5.98
C ASP A 53 14.89 8.86 -4.77
N LEU A 54 15.52 9.10 -3.62
CA LEU A 54 15.21 8.38 -2.40
C LEU A 54 13.77 8.57 -1.97
N LYS A 55 13.24 9.79 -2.11
CA LYS A 55 11.81 10.08 -1.82
C LYS A 55 10.90 9.30 -2.77
N LEU A 56 11.14 9.36 -4.07
CA LEU A 56 10.35 8.63 -5.07
C LEU A 56 10.42 7.10 -4.89
N ILE A 57 11.59 6.56 -4.57
CA ILE A 57 11.77 5.12 -4.34
C ILE A 57 10.98 4.64 -3.11
N ASN A 58 10.91 5.47 -2.07
CA ASN A 58 10.34 5.11 -0.77
C ASN A 58 8.97 5.74 -0.49
N GLY A 59 8.41 6.53 -1.40
CA GLY A 59 7.15 7.22 -1.19
C GLY A 59 7.19 8.16 0.02
N LEU A 60 8.28 8.93 0.18
CA LEU A 60 8.45 9.85 1.30
C LEU A 60 7.80 11.20 0.97
N GLN A 61 6.82 11.59 1.76
CA GLN A 61 6.11 12.86 1.59
C GLN A 61 6.91 14.08 2.04
N SER A 62 8.00 13.86 2.81
CA SER A 62 8.92 14.90 3.29
C SER A 62 10.33 14.34 3.45
N ASP A 63 11.27 15.18 3.85
CA ASP A 63 12.65 14.76 4.14
C ASP A 63 12.81 14.12 5.54
N LEU A 64 11.74 14.08 6.33
CA LEU A 64 11.76 13.51 7.67
C LEU A 64 11.84 11.99 7.60
N ILE A 65 12.86 11.43 8.24
CA ILE A 65 13.06 10.00 8.44
C ILE A 65 13.20 9.67 9.92
N VAL A 66 12.87 8.44 10.30
CA VAL A 66 12.81 8.02 11.71
C VAL A 66 13.78 6.87 11.95
N VAL A 67 14.50 6.88 13.05
CA VAL A 67 15.43 5.79 13.45
C VAL A 67 14.70 4.45 13.43
N GLY A 68 15.29 3.45 12.76
CA GLY A 68 14.70 2.13 12.51
C GLY A 68 13.73 2.08 11.33
N GLN A 69 13.50 3.18 10.62
CA GLN A 69 12.80 3.17 9.33
C GLN A 69 13.66 2.47 8.28
N LYS A 70 13.02 1.64 7.45
CA LYS A 70 13.71 0.92 6.38
C LYS A 70 13.53 1.67 5.07
N LEU A 71 14.63 1.98 4.41
CA LEU A 71 14.65 2.66 3.12
C LEU A 71 15.22 1.74 2.04
N ARG A 72 14.52 1.62 0.92
CA ARG A 72 15.09 1.03 -0.28
C ARG A 72 16.13 1.97 -0.85
N VAL A 73 17.29 1.43 -1.19
CA VAL A 73 18.44 2.21 -1.71
C VAL A 73 19.00 1.55 -2.97
N PRO A 74 19.62 2.30 -3.89
CA PRO A 74 20.34 1.71 -5.01
C PRO A 74 21.53 0.86 -4.53
N ILE A 75 21.85 -0.20 -5.27
CA ILE A 75 23.01 -1.03 -4.99
C ILE A 75 23.98 -1.06 -6.18
N MET A 76 25.24 -1.33 -5.91
CA MET A 76 26.21 -1.76 -6.92
C MET A 76 26.24 -3.28 -6.97
N TYR A 77 26.01 -3.83 -8.15
CA TYR A 77 25.95 -5.26 -8.40
C TYR A 77 27.00 -5.66 -9.43
N GLU A 78 27.72 -6.74 -9.18
CA GLU A 78 28.63 -7.35 -10.15
C GLU A 78 27.91 -8.48 -10.87
N VAL A 79 27.78 -8.35 -12.17
CA VAL A 79 27.05 -9.28 -13.03
C VAL A 79 27.72 -10.67 -13.02
N VAL A 80 26.95 -11.72 -12.76
CA VAL A 80 27.42 -13.11 -12.81
C VAL A 80 26.87 -13.83 -14.02
N SER A 81 27.49 -14.98 -14.37
CA SER A 81 27.04 -15.80 -15.50
C SER A 81 25.56 -16.20 -15.35
N GLY A 82 24.80 -16.03 -16.42
CA GLY A 82 23.36 -16.32 -16.47
C GLY A 82 22.45 -15.17 -16.04
N ASP A 83 23.00 -14.01 -15.64
CA ASP A 83 22.23 -12.80 -15.39
C ASP A 83 21.68 -12.17 -16.67
N SER A 84 20.58 -11.47 -16.52
CA SER A 84 20.03 -10.56 -17.52
C SER A 84 19.43 -9.34 -16.81
N LEU A 85 19.31 -8.22 -17.52
CA LEU A 85 18.64 -7.03 -16.95
C LEU A 85 17.23 -7.33 -16.46
N TRP A 86 16.51 -8.23 -17.13
CA TRP A 86 15.18 -8.67 -16.71
C TRP A 86 15.23 -9.41 -15.36
N LYS A 87 16.11 -10.43 -15.23
CA LYS A 87 16.28 -11.17 -13.95
C LYS A 87 16.66 -10.23 -12.81
N LEU A 88 17.61 -9.33 -13.06
CA LEU A 88 18.05 -8.37 -12.06
C LEU A 88 16.93 -7.38 -11.70
N SER A 89 16.12 -6.95 -12.67
CA SER A 89 14.99 -6.06 -12.37
C SER A 89 13.96 -6.74 -11.46
N GLN A 90 13.69 -8.04 -11.65
CA GLN A 90 12.79 -8.81 -10.77
C GLN A 90 13.41 -9.00 -9.36
N ALA A 91 14.67 -9.45 -9.32
CA ALA A 91 15.37 -9.75 -8.05
C ALA A 91 15.54 -8.53 -7.13
N PHE A 92 15.64 -7.32 -7.70
CA PHE A 92 15.88 -6.10 -6.94
C PHE A 92 14.71 -5.11 -6.93
N ASN A 93 13.51 -5.54 -7.32
CA ASN A 93 12.34 -4.68 -7.46
C ASN A 93 12.68 -3.38 -8.21
N SER A 94 13.20 -3.53 -9.42
CA SER A 94 13.62 -2.47 -10.32
C SER A 94 12.90 -2.59 -11.66
N THR A 95 13.31 -1.80 -12.65
CA THR A 95 12.85 -1.95 -14.03
C THR A 95 14.03 -1.96 -14.99
N VAL A 96 13.93 -2.72 -16.10
CA VAL A 96 14.98 -2.74 -17.14
C VAL A 96 15.28 -1.33 -17.64
N PRO A 97 14.29 -0.47 -17.98
CA PRO A 97 14.57 0.90 -18.38
C PRO A 97 15.34 1.70 -17.33
N SER A 98 14.97 1.56 -16.06
CA SER A 98 15.63 2.28 -14.96
C SER A 98 17.09 1.85 -14.80
N ILE A 99 17.38 0.54 -14.85
CA ILE A 99 18.75 0.02 -14.80
C ILE A 99 19.56 0.55 -16.00
N LYS A 100 19.00 0.48 -17.21
CA LYS A 100 19.67 0.99 -18.41
C LYS A 100 20.02 2.47 -18.29
N THR A 101 19.05 3.30 -17.96
CA THR A 101 19.24 4.76 -17.84
C THR A 101 20.29 5.09 -16.80
N THR A 102 20.22 4.45 -15.62
CA THR A 102 21.17 4.70 -14.51
C THR A 102 22.61 4.35 -14.88
N ASN A 103 22.82 3.39 -15.79
CA ASN A 103 24.16 2.91 -16.20
C ASN A 103 24.58 3.37 -17.61
N GLY A 104 23.80 4.19 -18.29
CA GLY A 104 24.08 4.61 -19.67
C GLY A 104 24.08 3.46 -20.68
N LEU A 105 23.31 2.39 -20.43
CA LEU A 105 23.28 1.24 -21.32
C LEU A 105 22.35 1.49 -22.52
N THR A 106 22.88 1.35 -23.71
CA THR A 106 22.13 1.50 -24.97
C THR A 106 21.42 0.21 -25.39
N SER A 107 21.89 -0.96 -24.92
CA SER A 107 21.31 -2.28 -25.20
C SER A 107 20.94 -3.02 -23.92
N ASN A 108 20.37 -4.23 -24.06
CA ASN A 108 20.07 -5.10 -22.91
C ASN A 108 21.23 -6.07 -22.58
N VAL A 109 22.33 -5.98 -23.31
CA VAL A 109 23.50 -6.85 -23.12
C VAL A 109 24.28 -6.38 -21.90
N ILE A 110 24.60 -7.31 -21.02
CA ILE A 110 25.48 -7.15 -19.86
C ILE A 110 26.49 -8.29 -19.85
N TYR A 111 27.67 -8.08 -19.28
CA TYR A 111 28.77 -9.01 -19.28
C TYR A 111 29.13 -9.44 -17.88
N THR A 112 29.50 -10.69 -17.68
CA THR A 112 30.03 -11.22 -16.41
C THR A 112 31.20 -10.35 -15.94
N GLY A 113 31.19 -9.96 -14.65
CA GLY A 113 32.17 -9.05 -14.04
C GLY A 113 31.84 -7.56 -14.23
N GLN A 114 30.86 -7.20 -15.07
CA GLN A 114 30.43 -5.83 -15.22
C GLN A 114 29.78 -5.33 -13.92
N LYS A 115 30.21 -4.16 -13.44
CA LYS A 115 29.58 -3.49 -12.28
C LYS A 115 28.49 -2.56 -12.75
N ILE A 116 27.26 -2.84 -12.34
CA ILE A 116 26.10 -2.04 -12.66
C ILE A 116 25.40 -1.56 -11.39
N LYS A 117 24.87 -0.36 -11.46
CA LYS A 117 24.02 0.22 -10.40
C LYS A 117 22.57 -0.17 -10.66
N ILE A 118 21.92 -0.77 -9.67
CA ILE A 118 20.53 -1.17 -9.75
C ILE A 118 19.71 -0.27 -8.83
N PRO A 119 18.97 0.72 -9.38
CA PRO A 119 18.04 1.54 -8.61
C PRO A 119 16.76 0.76 -8.36
N PRO A 120 16.15 0.82 -7.16
CA PRO A 120 14.80 0.32 -6.93
C PRO A 120 13.76 1.06 -7.80
N LYS A 121 12.62 0.41 -8.04
CA LYS A 121 11.49 1.02 -8.72
C LYS A 121 11.00 2.26 -7.95
N ARG A 122 10.76 3.35 -8.66
CA ARG A 122 10.11 4.54 -8.11
C ARG A 122 8.61 4.32 -8.00
N LEU A 123 8.02 4.82 -6.94
CA LEU A 123 6.56 4.90 -6.78
C LEU A 123 6.01 6.07 -7.60
N SER A 124 4.73 6.01 -7.93
CA SER A 124 4.04 7.11 -8.60
C SER A 124 3.67 8.17 -7.56
N MET A 125 4.22 9.38 -7.71
CA MET A 125 4.01 10.48 -6.77
C MET A 125 3.64 11.78 -7.50
N GLN A 126 2.76 12.56 -6.87
CA GLN A 126 2.46 13.94 -7.27
C GLN A 126 2.28 14.79 -6.02
N GLY A 127 3.20 15.72 -5.78
CA GLY A 127 3.23 16.48 -4.51
C GLY A 127 3.36 15.55 -3.32
N GLN A 128 2.42 15.63 -2.39
CA GLN A 128 2.37 14.76 -1.22
C GLN A 128 1.73 13.39 -1.48
N TYR A 129 1.05 13.19 -2.62
CA TYR A 129 0.33 11.97 -2.90
C TYR A 129 1.23 10.87 -3.40
N VAL A 130 1.04 9.65 -2.89
CA VAL A 130 1.77 8.44 -3.30
C VAL A 130 0.76 7.41 -3.78
N LEU A 131 0.75 7.08 -5.05
CA LEU A 131 -0.17 6.10 -5.66
C LEU A 131 0.52 4.75 -5.81
N MET A 132 -0.12 3.70 -5.35
CA MET A 132 0.44 2.35 -5.25
C MET A 132 -0.57 1.28 -5.64
N ASN A 133 -0.08 0.14 -6.13
CA ASN A 133 -0.83 -1.09 -6.12
C ASN A 133 -0.74 -1.77 -4.73
N ARG A 134 -1.45 -2.89 -4.52
CA ARG A 134 -1.50 -3.60 -3.23
C ARG A 134 -0.14 -4.09 -2.74
N GLU A 135 0.73 -4.60 -3.62
CA GLU A 135 2.06 -5.08 -3.25
C GLU A 135 3.01 -3.93 -2.91
N GLU A 136 2.97 -2.84 -3.68
CA GLU A 136 3.72 -1.62 -3.37
C GLU A 136 3.29 -1.03 -2.02
N PHE A 137 1.99 -1.05 -1.72
CA PHE A 137 1.48 -0.58 -0.43
C PHE A 137 1.90 -1.50 0.73
N LYS A 138 1.91 -2.83 0.53
CA LYS A 138 2.43 -3.79 1.51
C LYS A 138 3.88 -3.48 1.86
N ASP A 139 4.72 -3.33 0.86
CA ASP A 139 6.12 -2.96 1.06
C ASP A 139 6.27 -1.61 1.76
N TRP A 140 5.52 -0.62 1.30
CA TRP A 140 5.55 0.74 1.84
C TRP A 140 5.17 0.75 3.32
N ILE A 141 4.04 0.15 3.69
CA ILE A 141 3.52 0.21 5.06
C ILE A 141 4.44 -0.50 6.07
N PHE A 142 5.08 -1.62 5.68
CA PHE A 142 5.98 -2.34 6.59
C PHE A 142 7.37 -1.70 6.69
N ASN A 143 7.84 -1.01 5.66
CA ASN A 143 9.12 -0.29 5.68
C ASN A 143 9.04 1.07 6.40
N HIS A 144 7.88 1.72 6.40
CA HIS A 144 7.67 2.98 7.12
C HIS A 144 7.57 2.74 8.63
N LYS A 145 8.12 3.71 9.39
CA LYS A 145 7.97 3.79 10.84
C LYS A 145 7.16 5.03 11.19
N PHE A 146 6.12 4.84 11.96
CA PHE A 146 5.22 5.91 12.37
C PHE A 146 5.47 6.26 13.84
N THR A 147 5.38 7.54 14.17
CA THR A 147 5.73 8.07 15.50
C THR A 147 4.53 8.20 16.42
N ARG A 148 3.31 8.12 15.87
CA ARG A 148 2.09 8.14 16.67
C ARG A 148 1.49 6.74 16.84
N ARG A 149 0.72 6.55 17.89
CA ARG A 149 -0.12 5.37 18.06
C ARG A 149 -1.28 5.42 17.06
N VAL A 150 -1.61 4.27 16.47
CA VAL A 150 -2.82 4.04 15.71
C VAL A 150 -3.60 2.93 16.39
N GLY A 151 -4.82 3.23 16.84
CA GLY A 151 -5.69 2.29 17.55
C GLY A 151 -6.93 1.91 16.75
N LYS A 152 -7.26 2.67 15.70
CA LYS A 152 -8.45 2.40 14.88
C LYS A 152 -8.29 2.86 13.44
N ILE A 153 -9.06 2.22 12.55
CA ILE A 153 -9.23 2.57 11.15
C ILE A 153 -10.68 3.01 10.96
N GLN A 154 -10.87 4.14 10.31
CA GLN A 154 -12.18 4.68 9.97
C GLN A 154 -12.46 4.41 8.50
N GLN A 155 -13.54 3.68 8.20
CA GLN A 155 -13.98 3.42 6.83
C GLN A 155 -15.01 4.45 6.41
N HIS A 156 -14.76 5.06 5.25
CA HIS A 156 -15.63 6.02 4.60
C HIS A 156 -15.86 5.65 3.14
N HIS A 157 -16.86 6.23 2.54
CA HIS A 157 -16.99 6.37 1.10
C HIS A 157 -17.02 7.85 0.74
N THR A 158 -16.47 8.19 -0.40
CA THR A 158 -16.39 9.60 -0.82
C THR A 158 -17.77 10.18 -1.14
N TYR A 159 -18.77 9.35 -1.48
CA TYR A 159 -20.05 9.74 -2.06
C TYR A 159 -19.84 10.51 -3.39
N GLN A 160 -19.05 11.59 -3.36
CA GLN A 160 -18.44 12.29 -4.49
C GLN A 160 -17.01 12.70 -4.12
N PRO A 161 -16.01 12.43 -5.01
CA PRO A 161 -16.12 11.78 -6.33
C PRO A 161 -16.58 10.33 -6.23
N SER A 162 -17.41 9.89 -7.21
CA SER A 162 -17.89 8.52 -7.36
C SER A 162 -17.25 7.85 -8.59
N TYR A 163 -17.75 6.68 -8.98
CA TYR A 163 -17.31 6.00 -10.20
C TYR A 163 -17.53 6.83 -11.48
N GLN A 164 -18.50 7.76 -11.46
CA GLN A 164 -18.78 8.64 -12.61
C GLN A 164 -17.65 9.65 -12.85
N GLN A 165 -16.96 10.09 -11.80
CA GLN A 165 -15.84 11.02 -11.92
C GLN A 165 -14.50 10.31 -12.13
N PHE A 166 -14.40 9.00 -11.85
CA PHE A 166 -13.19 8.24 -12.05
C PHE A 166 -13.06 7.72 -13.48
N ASN A 167 -11.95 8.01 -14.16
CA ASN A 167 -11.69 7.62 -15.55
C ASN A 167 -10.55 6.60 -15.74
N GLY A 168 -10.05 6.01 -14.64
CA GLY A 168 -8.95 5.04 -14.66
C GLY A 168 -7.55 5.63 -14.63
N SER A 169 -7.38 6.95 -14.79
CA SER A 169 -6.08 7.63 -14.83
C SER A 169 -6.00 8.91 -14.00
N ASN A 170 -7.12 9.44 -13.53
CA ASN A 170 -7.22 10.73 -12.84
C ASN A 170 -7.11 10.66 -11.31
N HIS A 171 -6.41 9.67 -10.76
CA HIS A 171 -6.26 9.47 -9.31
C HIS A 171 -5.79 10.73 -8.57
N PHE A 172 -4.71 11.36 -9.07
CA PHE A 172 -4.15 12.55 -8.44
C PHE A 172 -5.05 13.78 -8.56
N SER A 173 -5.79 13.90 -9.66
CA SER A 173 -6.79 14.98 -9.82
C SER A 173 -7.89 14.84 -8.78
N LEU A 174 -8.45 13.63 -8.61
CA LEU A 174 -9.49 13.40 -7.60
C LEU A 174 -9.00 13.65 -6.17
N LEU A 175 -7.74 13.29 -5.86
CA LEU A 175 -7.14 13.61 -4.56
C LEU A 175 -7.00 15.11 -4.36
N LYS A 176 -6.60 15.84 -5.40
CA LYS A 176 -6.49 17.30 -5.35
C LYS A 176 -7.85 17.96 -5.19
N ASP A 177 -8.87 17.50 -5.90
CA ASP A 177 -10.24 18.01 -5.78
C ASP A 177 -10.78 17.81 -4.36
N MET A 178 -10.52 16.65 -3.74
CA MET A 178 -10.86 16.40 -2.33
C MET A 178 -10.08 17.30 -1.38
N GLU A 179 -8.76 17.49 -1.58
CA GLU A 179 -7.96 18.41 -0.78
C GLU A 179 -8.49 19.85 -0.88
N ASP A 180 -8.79 20.31 -2.10
CA ASP A 180 -9.31 21.66 -2.34
C ASP A 180 -10.65 21.89 -1.63
N LEU A 181 -11.54 20.89 -1.64
CA LEU A 181 -12.77 20.92 -0.85
C LEU A 181 -12.46 21.03 0.66
N HIS A 182 -11.58 20.17 1.17
CA HIS A 182 -11.23 20.11 2.58
C HIS A 182 -10.55 21.38 3.07
N VAL A 183 -9.60 21.91 2.30
CA VAL A 183 -8.83 23.11 2.69
C VAL A 183 -9.61 24.38 2.42
N ASN A 184 -10.14 24.58 1.21
CA ASN A 184 -10.69 25.84 0.78
C ASN A 184 -12.14 26.04 1.20
N THR A 185 -12.93 24.96 1.36
CA THR A 185 -14.35 25.03 1.73
C THR A 185 -14.57 24.69 3.20
N MET A 186 -13.94 23.62 3.71
CA MET A 186 -14.15 23.16 5.08
C MET A 186 -13.18 23.82 6.07
N GLY A 187 -12.12 24.49 5.59
CA GLY A 187 -11.11 25.15 6.42
C GLY A 187 -10.19 24.20 7.17
N TRP A 188 -10.03 22.96 6.69
CA TRP A 188 -9.12 21.99 7.28
C TRP A 188 -7.67 22.21 6.80
N SER A 189 -6.70 21.63 7.52
CA SER A 189 -5.29 21.89 7.27
C SER A 189 -4.71 21.16 6.04
N ASN A 190 -5.38 20.11 5.57
CA ASN A 190 -4.95 19.23 4.49
C ASN A 190 -6.13 18.36 4.02
N ILE A 191 -5.89 17.48 3.04
CA ILE A 191 -6.81 16.39 2.76
C ILE A 191 -7.11 15.61 4.05
N SER A 192 -8.37 15.25 4.30
CA SER A 192 -8.82 14.67 5.56
C SER A 192 -8.18 13.32 5.88
N GLN A 193 -8.24 12.42 4.90
CA GLN A 193 -7.88 11.01 5.06
C GLN A 193 -6.43 10.72 4.76
N GLN A 194 -5.89 9.69 5.41
CA GLN A 194 -4.56 9.16 5.10
C GLN A 194 -4.55 8.31 3.84
N LEU A 195 -5.62 7.55 3.60
CA LEU A 195 -5.70 6.63 2.46
C LEU A 195 -6.94 6.87 1.62
N THR A 196 -6.78 6.66 0.31
CA THR A 196 -7.88 6.64 -0.65
C THR A 196 -7.77 5.38 -1.51
N THR A 197 -8.84 4.59 -1.62
CA THR A 197 -8.90 3.44 -2.54
C THR A 197 -9.71 3.80 -3.79
N PHE A 198 -9.31 3.24 -4.93
CA PHE A 198 -9.89 3.55 -6.22
C PHE A 198 -10.54 2.33 -6.88
N PRO A 199 -11.48 2.54 -7.83
CA PRO A 199 -12.18 1.46 -8.53
C PRO A 199 -11.26 0.47 -9.27
N ASP A 200 -10.07 0.91 -9.71
CA ASP A 200 -9.07 0.06 -10.38
C ASP A 200 -8.17 -0.73 -9.42
N GLY A 201 -8.47 -0.69 -8.12
CA GLY A 201 -7.73 -1.41 -7.10
C GLY A 201 -6.44 -0.74 -6.62
N LYS A 202 -6.15 0.48 -7.05
CA LYS A 202 -5.04 1.26 -6.49
C LYS A 202 -5.42 1.88 -5.15
N VAL A 203 -4.39 2.19 -4.37
CA VAL A 203 -4.48 2.93 -3.11
C VAL A 203 -3.52 4.10 -3.14
N ALA A 204 -3.97 5.26 -2.66
CA ALA A 204 -3.12 6.42 -2.50
C ALA A 204 -2.95 6.79 -1.03
N VAL A 205 -1.74 7.23 -0.68
CA VAL A 205 -1.48 7.99 0.55
C VAL A 205 -1.71 9.46 0.25
N GLY A 206 -2.53 10.11 1.06
CA GLY A 206 -2.81 11.54 0.97
C GLY A 206 -2.23 12.29 2.18
N ARG A 207 -2.97 12.35 3.29
CA ARG A 207 -2.51 12.97 4.53
C ARG A 207 -1.37 12.16 5.15
N PRO A 208 -0.29 12.79 5.68
CA PRO A 208 0.78 12.07 6.36
C PRO A 208 0.27 11.23 7.54
N PHE A 209 0.73 9.99 7.66
CA PHE A 209 0.28 9.04 8.70
C PHE A 209 0.61 9.49 10.12
N ASN A 210 1.66 10.29 10.31
CA ASN A 210 2.02 10.84 11.62
C ASN A 210 1.11 12.00 12.07
N THR A 211 0.21 12.45 11.20
CA THR A 211 -0.83 13.43 11.49
C THR A 211 -2.19 12.72 11.57
N PRO A 212 -2.98 12.90 12.63
CA PRO A 212 -4.34 12.35 12.68
C PRO A 212 -5.20 12.84 11.51
N PRO A 213 -6.24 12.11 11.11
CA PRO A 213 -7.22 12.64 10.16
C PRO A 213 -7.87 13.90 10.72
N GLU A 214 -8.48 14.69 9.87
CA GLU A 214 -9.14 15.93 10.28
C GLU A 214 -10.52 16.02 9.64
N GLY A 215 -11.56 16.19 10.47
CA GLY A 215 -12.93 16.33 10.00
C GLY A 215 -13.54 15.06 9.41
N SER A 216 -12.90 13.91 9.55
CA SER A 216 -13.33 12.68 8.89
C SER A 216 -14.74 12.22 9.31
N PHE A 217 -15.20 12.58 10.49
CA PHE A 217 -16.60 12.35 10.92
C PHE A 217 -17.51 13.55 10.73
N GLY A 218 -16.99 14.68 10.23
CA GLY A 218 -17.78 15.90 10.03
C GLY A 218 -18.40 16.45 11.32
N LEU A 219 -17.79 16.19 12.48
CA LEU A 219 -18.31 16.59 13.77
C LEU A 219 -18.25 18.13 13.91
N LEU A 220 -19.33 18.72 14.43
CA LEU A 220 -19.39 20.14 14.73
C LEU A 220 -18.61 20.50 16.01
N ASN A 221 -18.50 19.56 16.95
CA ASN A 221 -17.70 19.74 18.15
C ASN A 221 -16.23 19.39 17.89
N LYS A 222 -15.39 20.40 17.72
CA LYS A 222 -13.96 20.25 17.41
C LYS A 222 -13.19 19.43 18.46
N SER A 223 -13.51 19.58 19.74
CA SER A 223 -12.83 18.83 20.81
C SER A 223 -13.20 17.35 20.78
N ALA A 224 -14.48 17.02 20.55
CA ALA A 224 -14.93 15.63 20.38
C ALA A 224 -14.29 14.99 19.15
N MET A 225 -14.22 15.73 18.03
CA MET A 225 -13.59 15.28 16.79
C MET A 225 -12.10 14.93 17.03
N LEU A 226 -11.33 15.84 17.63
CA LEU A 226 -9.91 15.62 17.92
C LEU A 226 -9.69 14.42 18.83
N ALA A 227 -10.55 14.20 19.83
CA ALA A 227 -10.45 13.06 20.73
C ALA A 227 -10.71 11.72 20.01
N ILE A 228 -11.68 11.68 19.10
CA ILE A 228 -12.03 10.47 18.33
C ILE A 228 -10.95 10.15 17.27
N GLU A 229 -10.38 11.17 16.66
CA GLU A 229 -9.43 11.05 15.57
C GLU A 229 -7.98 10.89 16.01
N ALA A 230 -7.65 11.20 17.27
CA ALA A 230 -6.28 11.24 17.77
C ALA A 230 -5.46 9.96 17.50
N ASP A 231 -6.08 8.79 17.58
CA ASP A 231 -5.45 7.49 17.31
C ASP A 231 -6.00 6.79 16.05
N ALA A 232 -6.71 7.53 15.19
CA ALA A 232 -7.36 6.98 14.01
C ALA A 232 -6.52 7.14 12.72
N LEU A 233 -6.74 6.25 11.74
CA LEU A 233 -6.47 6.44 10.33
C LEU A 233 -7.79 6.45 9.57
N ALA A 234 -8.00 7.40 8.69
CA ALA A 234 -9.17 7.46 7.83
C ALA A 234 -8.85 6.93 6.42
N ILE A 235 -9.77 6.13 5.90
CA ILE A 235 -9.74 5.58 4.54
C ILE A 235 -11.00 6.05 3.82
N GLU A 236 -10.83 6.80 2.75
CA GLU A 236 -11.89 7.15 1.81
C GLU A 236 -11.90 6.17 0.64
N ASN A 237 -13.02 5.53 0.42
CA ASN A 237 -13.19 4.60 -0.70
C ASN A 237 -13.97 5.33 -1.80
N VAL A 238 -13.32 5.60 -2.94
CA VAL A 238 -13.96 6.32 -4.05
C VAL A 238 -15.18 5.56 -4.54
N GLY A 239 -16.34 6.17 -4.40
CA GLY A 239 -17.62 5.61 -4.79
C GLY A 239 -18.77 6.11 -3.92
N ASN A 240 -20.00 5.87 -4.38
CA ASN A 240 -21.21 5.97 -3.58
C ASN A 240 -21.72 4.55 -3.32
N PHE A 241 -21.45 4.01 -2.15
CA PHE A 241 -21.82 2.64 -1.79
C PHE A 241 -23.15 2.55 -1.01
N ASP A 242 -23.98 3.57 -1.10
CA ASP A 242 -25.38 3.41 -0.68
C ASP A 242 -26.11 2.44 -1.61
N ALA A 243 -27.01 1.64 -1.05
CA ALA A 243 -27.75 0.64 -1.80
C ALA A 243 -28.47 1.25 -3.03
N GLY A 244 -28.32 0.58 -4.18
CA GLY A 244 -28.85 1.08 -5.46
C GLY A 244 -27.89 2.01 -6.24
N ASN A 245 -26.71 2.36 -5.67
CA ASN A 245 -25.70 3.17 -6.36
C ASN A 245 -24.50 2.31 -6.82
N ASN A 246 -23.26 2.75 -6.55
CA ASN A 246 -22.10 2.02 -7.03
C ASN A 246 -21.96 0.65 -6.35
N GLN A 247 -21.72 -0.37 -7.14
CA GLN A 247 -21.23 -1.67 -6.65
C GLN A 247 -19.72 -1.67 -6.74
N MET A 248 -19.05 -2.11 -5.66
CA MET A 248 -17.58 -2.22 -5.65
C MET A 248 -17.11 -3.10 -6.79
N THR A 249 -16.10 -2.65 -7.53
CA THR A 249 -15.35 -3.53 -8.43
C THR A 249 -14.65 -4.62 -7.62
N ALA A 250 -14.32 -5.74 -8.26
CA ALA A 250 -13.57 -6.82 -7.61
C ALA A 250 -12.20 -6.31 -7.11
N GLU A 251 -11.52 -5.48 -7.89
CA GLU A 251 -10.24 -4.88 -7.58
C GLU A 251 -10.30 -3.95 -6.37
N GLN A 252 -11.28 -3.05 -6.31
CA GLN A 252 -11.42 -2.14 -5.18
C GLN A 252 -11.81 -2.90 -3.91
N ARG A 253 -12.74 -3.85 -4.03
CA ARG A 253 -13.15 -4.70 -2.91
C ARG A 253 -11.96 -5.45 -2.31
N GLU A 254 -11.13 -6.06 -3.13
CA GLU A 254 -9.91 -6.75 -2.71
C GLU A 254 -8.89 -5.77 -2.10
N THR A 255 -8.79 -4.56 -2.64
CA THR A 255 -7.90 -3.52 -2.10
C THR A 255 -8.36 -3.06 -0.72
N ILE A 256 -9.64 -2.81 -0.50
CA ILE A 256 -10.17 -2.40 0.82
C ILE A 256 -9.87 -3.48 1.87
N ILE A 257 -10.09 -4.75 1.53
CA ILE A 257 -9.80 -5.89 2.42
C ILE A 257 -8.30 -5.97 2.71
N THR A 258 -7.47 -5.91 1.67
CA THR A 258 -6.00 -6.04 1.79
C THR A 258 -5.40 -4.89 2.59
N VAL A 259 -5.78 -3.65 2.29
CA VAL A 259 -5.31 -2.45 3.01
C VAL A 259 -5.71 -2.53 4.48
N SER A 260 -6.96 -2.89 4.78
CA SER A 260 -7.42 -3.06 6.16
C SER A 260 -6.61 -4.14 6.89
N ALA A 261 -6.36 -5.29 6.26
CA ALA A 261 -5.57 -6.38 6.84
C ALA A 261 -4.11 -5.95 7.10
N LEU A 262 -3.48 -5.27 6.15
CA LEU A 262 -2.12 -4.76 6.29
C LEU A 262 -1.99 -3.75 7.44
N LEU A 263 -2.97 -2.87 7.61
CA LEU A 263 -3.01 -1.92 8.71
C LEU A 263 -3.23 -2.62 10.06
N MET A 264 -4.14 -3.61 10.13
CA MET A 264 -4.32 -4.43 11.33
C MET A 264 -3.01 -5.10 11.75
N LEU A 265 -2.29 -5.74 10.80
CA LEU A 265 -1.00 -6.37 11.05
C LEU A 265 0.07 -5.36 11.46
N LYS A 266 0.15 -4.22 10.77
CA LYS A 266 1.13 -3.16 11.04
C LYS A 266 1.03 -2.59 12.45
N PHE A 267 -0.19 -2.38 12.92
CA PHE A 267 -0.45 -1.73 14.21
C PHE A 267 -0.82 -2.72 15.33
N GLY A 268 -0.75 -4.03 15.06
CA GLY A 268 -1.06 -5.07 16.05
C GLY A 268 -2.51 -5.08 16.49
N LEU A 269 -3.43 -4.78 15.58
CA LEU A 269 -4.87 -4.71 15.84
C LEU A 269 -5.58 -5.99 15.37
N THR A 270 -6.76 -6.25 15.94
CA THR A 270 -7.66 -7.33 15.53
C THR A 270 -8.97 -6.74 15.02
N PRO A 271 -9.54 -7.20 13.89
CA PRO A 271 -10.81 -6.67 13.37
C PRO A 271 -11.95 -6.75 14.40
N SER A 272 -12.46 -5.59 14.76
CA SER A 272 -13.55 -5.42 15.71
C SER A 272 -14.23 -4.07 15.48
N ILE A 273 -15.37 -3.82 16.11
CA ILE A 273 -16.06 -2.53 16.04
C ILE A 273 -15.22 -1.39 16.65
N ASP A 274 -14.21 -1.69 17.46
CA ASP A 274 -13.33 -0.71 18.09
C ASP A 274 -12.09 -0.40 17.26
N SER A 275 -11.65 -1.34 16.42
CA SER A 275 -10.44 -1.19 15.60
C SER A 275 -10.73 -0.88 14.13
N ILE A 276 -11.92 -1.26 13.61
CA ILE A 276 -12.41 -0.85 12.30
C ILE A 276 -13.80 -0.26 12.51
N THR A 277 -13.91 1.04 12.41
CA THR A 277 -15.14 1.79 12.69
C THR A 277 -15.71 2.43 11.42
N TYR A 278 -17.00 2.66 11.41
CA TYR A 278 -17.71 3.31 10.32
C TYR A 278 -18.18 4.69 10.74
N HIS A 279 -18.17 5.65 9.81
CA HIS A 279 -18.71 7.00 10.04
C HIS A 279 -20.17 6.96 10.54
N HIS A 280 -20.98 6.04 10.03
CA HIS A 280 -22.36 5.81 10.43
C HIS A 280 -22.57 5.65 11.94
N TRP A 281 -21.57 5.21 12.68
CA TRP A 281 -21.68 4.86 14.10
C TRP A 281 -21.51 6.05 15.06
N TRP A 282 -21.49 7.25 14.52
CA TRP A 282 -21.24 8.46 15.30
C TRP A 282 -22.30 9.52 15.02
N ASP A 283 -22.82 10.14 16.09
CA ASP A 283 -23.63 11.34 16.01
C ASP A 283 -22.73 12.52 15.64
N ILE A 284 -22.99 13.17 14.51
CA ILE A 284 -22.12 14.25 13.97
C ILE A 284 -22.24 15.56 14.76
N ASN A 285 -23.29 15.75 15.57
CA ASN A 285 -23.47 16.95 16.38
C ASN A 285 -22.77 16.82 17.74
N SER A 286 -22.95 15.67 18.41
CA SER A 286 -22.42 15.45 19.76
C SER A 286 -21.06 14.77 19.77
N GLY A 287 -20.71 13.99 18.75
CA GLY A 287 -19.55 13.09 18.74
C GLY A 287 -19.77 11.81 19.55
N GLU A 288 -21.01 11.55 19.96
CA GLU A 288 -21.36 10.33 20.67
C GLU A 288 -21.27 9.11 19.74
N ARG A 289 -20.77 8.01 20.28
CA ARG A 289 -20.73 6.73 19.56
C ARG A 289 -22.05 6.00 19.71
N VAL A 290 -22.91 6.12 18.70
CA VAL A 290 -24.28 5.62 18.73
C VAL A 290 -24.43 4.22 18.13
N LEU A 291 -23.45 3.73 17.38
CA LEU A 291 -23.47 2.45 16.68
C LEU A 291 -24.71 2.32 15.78
N ASP A 292 -25.54 1.29 16.02
CA ASP A 292 -26.79 1.05 15.28
C ASP A 292 -28.01 1.77 15.86
N LYS A 293 -27.83 2.61 16.90
CA LYS A 293 -28.90 3.38 17.54
C LYS A 293 -29.08 4.73 16.84
N GLY A 294 -29.47 4.72 15.58
CA GLY A 294 -29.56 5.93 14.78
C GLY A 294 -30.78 6.82 15.05
N GLU A 295 -31.82 6.30 15.72
CA GLU A 295 -33.06 7.06 16.01
C GLU A 295 -32.75 8.20 16.99
N GLY A 296 -33.14 9.42 16.62
CA GLY A 296 -32.88 10.63 17.43
C GLY A 296 -31.47 11.20 17.30
N HIS A 297 -30.61 10.60 16.49
CA HIS A 297 -29.22 11.05 16.27
C HIS A 297 -29.00 11.54 14.84
N ALA A 298 -28.10 12.52 14.69
CA ALA A 298 -27.64 13.01 13.39
C ALA A 298 -26.52 12.13 12.87
N ILE A 299 -26.86 11.13 12.05
CA ILE A 299 -25.91 10.15 11.50
C ILE A 299 -25.84 10.24 9.97
N LYS A 300 -24.75 9.74 9.40
CA LYS A 300 -24.56 9.60 7.95
C LYS A 300 -24.66 8.13 7.54
N THR A 301 -24.96 7.84 6.27
CA THR A 301 -24.96 6.46 5.73
C THR A 301 -23.54 5.90 5.53
N CYS A 302 -22.52 6.76 5.51
CA CYS A 302 -21.11 6.42 5.26
C CYS A 302 -20.59 5.30 6.20
N PRO A 303 -19.94 4.25 5.68
CA PRO A 303 -19.35 4.09 4.33
C PRO A 303 -20.33 3.61 3.25
N GLY A 304 -21.62 3.64 3.50
CA GLY A 304 -22.68 3.29 2.57
C GLY A 304 -23.50 2.08 3.00
N THR A 305 -24.82 2.13 2.78
CA THR A 305 -25.78 1.08 3.16
C THR A 305 -25.60 -0.22 2.37
N GLY A 306 -24.78 -0.22 1.31
CA GLY A 306 -24.35 -1.39 0.54
C GLY A 306 -22.89 -1.82 0.80
N PHE A 307 -22.13 -1.10 1.64
CA PHE A 307 -20.73 -1.38 1.91
C PHE A 307 -20.58 -2.76 2.59
N PHE A 308 -20.01 -3.75 1.89
CA PHE A 308 -19.92 -5.15 2.35
C PHE A 308 -21.24 -5.69 2.94
N GLY A 309 -22.36 -5.32 2.34
CA GLY A 309 -23.69 -5.76 2.75
C GLY A 309 -24.35 -4.90 3.82
N GLY A 310 -23.78 -3.75 4.16
CA GLY A 310 -24.39 -2.75 5.05
C GLY A 310 -23.40 -2.01 5.92
N ASN A 311 -23.91 -0.96 6.57
CA ASN A 311 -23.15 -0.08 7.47
C ASN A 311 -23.43 -0.34 8.96
N SER A 312 -24.22 -1.38 9.30
CA SER A 312 -24.48 -1.78 10.68
C SER A 312 -23.30 -2.53 11.30
N THR A 313 -23.25 -2.59 12.64
CA THR A 313 -22.26 -3.40 13.36
C THR A 313 -22.40 -4.89 13.03
N ALA A 314 -23.62 -5.37 12.81
CA ALA A 314 -23.88 -6.74 12.40
C ALA A 314 -23.32 -7.04 11.01
N SER A 315 -23.52 -6.14 10.03
CA SER A 315 -22.94 -6.28 8.68
C SER A 315 -21.42 -6.30 8.72
N ALA A 316 -20.82 -5.42 9.50
CA ALA A 316 -19.36 -5.38 9.67
C ALA A 316 -18.83 -6.71 10.24
N LYS A 317 -19.43 -7.23 11.32
CA LYS A 317 -19.04 -8.47 12.00
C LYS A 317 -19.21 -9.70 11.12
N ASN A 318 -20.30 -9.77 10.36
CA ASN A 318 -20.65 -10.96 9.60
C ASN A 318 -20.01 -10.99 8.19
N ASN A 319 -19.79 -9.83 7.57
CA ASN A 319 -19.42 -9.78 6.17
C ASN A 319 -18.01 -9.20 5.95
N PHE A 320 -17.59 -8.15 6.68
CA PHE A 320 -16.32 -7.47 6.42
C PHE A 320 -15.16 -7.99 7.27
N TYR A 321 -15.33 -8.07 8.60
CA TYR A 321 -14.23 -8.48 9.50
C TYR A 321 -13.73 -9.91 9.25
N PRO A 322 -14.58 -10.91 8.90
CA PRO A 322 -14.08 -12.24 8.52
C PRO A 322 -13.15 -12.20 7.31
N LEU A 323 -13.45 -11.37 6.30
CA LEU A 323 -12.63 -11.21 5.11
C LEU A 323 -11.27 -10.57 5.45
N VAL A 324 -11.27 -9.54 6.29
CA VAL A 324 -10.03 -8.90 6.77
C VAL A 324 -9.20 -9.90 7.57
N SER A 325 -9.82 -10.66 8.48
CA SER A 325 -9.13 -11.67 9.30
C SER A 325 -8.54 -12.80 8.44
N GLN A 326 -9.26 -13.24 7.42
CA GLN A 326 -8.75 -14.24 6.48
C GLN A 326 -7.56 -13.70 5.70
N LYS A 327 -7.65 -12.46 5.20
CA LYS A 327 -6.54 -11.81 4.47
C LYS A 327 -5.32 -11.62 5.35
N MET A 328 -5.47 -11.29 6.63
CA MET A 328 -4.34 -11.24 7.59
C MET A 328 -3.59 -12.58 7.66
N LYS A 329 -4.32 -13.70 7.73
CA LYS A 329 -3.71 -15.04 7.75
C LYS A 329 -2.95 -15.34 6.46
N GLU A 330 -3.52 -15.01 5.29
CA GLU A 330 -2.88 -15.18 3.99
C GLU A 330 -1.58 -14.39 3.88
N ILE A 331 -1.60 -13.13 4.32
CA ILE A 331 -0.40 -12.27 4.33
C ILE A 331 0.67 -12.85 5.25
N LEU A 332 0.33 -13.25 6.47
CA LEU A 332 1.29 -13.85 7.41
C LEU A 332 1.89 -15.15 6.87
N ALA A 333 1.08 -16.03 6.27
CA ALA A 333 1.57 -17.25 5.64
C ALA A 333 2.55 -16.96 4.50
N SER A 334 2.26 -15.95 3.66
CA SER A 334 3.17 -15.54 2.59
C SER A 334 4.49 -14.97 3.08
N MET A 335 4.49 -14.28 4.24
CA MET A 335 5.69 -13.72 4.85
C MET A 335 6.60 -14.77 5.50
N GLN A 336 6.05 -15.93 5.88
CA GLN A 336 6.83 -17.05 6.45
C GLN A 336 7.49 -17.90 5.37
N GLN A 337 7.03 -17.84 4.12
CA GLN A 337 7.57 -18.59 2.98
C GLN A 337 8.63 -17.80 2.19
N SER A 338 8.78 -16.51 2.45
CA SER A 338 9.75 -15.60 1.81
C SER A 338 11.01 -15.41 2.65
#